data_bb4bce187091b4427ea7b8179775a502
#
_entry.id   bb4bce187091b4427ea7b8179775a502
#
_cell.length_a   1.000
_cell.length_b   1.000
_cell.length_c   1.000
_cell.angle_alpha   90.00
_cell.angle_beta   90.00
_cell.angle_gamma   90.00
#
_symmetry.space_group_name_H-M   'P 1'
#
loop_
_entity.id
_entity.type
_entity.pdbx_description
1 polymer ?
#
loop_
_entity_poly.entity_id
_entity_poly.type
_entity_poly.pdbx_seq_one_letter_code
_entity_poly.pdbx_strand_id
1 'polypeptide(L)'
;MMTGSPWKPLESERWRSRTDVNGDVAVRRPNALQQGLIALARGTMLRRGVFRATVSRLVFMLGGNRPFDVDFRGVTYRLEGGRNLIEYGILLNPDYNAEDIDFLTTGVSDGGVIVDIGSNIGLYSLPLARAAGPDGRCIAIDANPLMTERLMRNAALSGLDNVTVIASAVSDRDGSGQLTVRKNDDAIVAVDESADGPIAIRTLAALLDEAGVARVDVLKIDIEGHEDKALPPYLDAALPEMMPRRIVIEHPEPNADYPGCAEAFARHRYRLAGRTRNNSLYRRDDA
;
A
#
# COMPACT_ATOMS: atom_id res chain seq x y z
N MET A 1 -34.41 14.63 5.26
CA MET A 1 -33.43 14.51 6.37
C MET A 1 -32.19 13.91 5.75
N MET A 2 -31.17 14.73 5.54
CA MET A 2 -29.88 14.28 4.98
C MET A 2 -29.10 13.61 6.09
N THR A 3 -29.00 12.29 6.02
CA THR A 3 -28.06 11.55 6.87
C THR A 3 -26.69 11.68 6.22
N GLY A 4 -25.93 12.68 6.62
CA GLY A 4 -24.55 12.83 6.21
C GLY A 4 -23.74 11.61 6.68
N SER A 5 -23.00 10.98 5.78
CA SER A 5 -22.00 9.97 6.10
C SER A 5 -21.10 10.49 7.24
N PRO A 6 -20.88 9.72 8.31
CA PRO A 6 -19.98 10.12 9.39
C PRO A 6 -18.51 10.18 8.95
N TRP A 7 -18.21 9.80 7.70
CA TRP A 7 -16.88 9.72 7.15
C TRP A 7 -16.62 10.87 6.17
N LYS A 8 -15.52 11.57 6.37
CA LYS A 8 -14.97 12.52 5.41
C LYS A 8 -13.62 11.98 4.95
N PRO A 9 -13.30 12.03 3.63
CA PRO A 9 -11.94 11.81 3.19
C PRO A 9 -11.01 12.67 4.03
N LEU A 10 -9.87 12.13 4.42
CA LEU A 10 -8.80 12.94 4.99
C LEU A 10 -8.31 13.84 3.85
N GLU A 11 -8.94 15.02 3.71
CA GLU A 11 -8.60 15.99 2.67
C GLU A 11 -7.12 16.36 2.81
N SER A 12 -6.43 16.39 1.69
CA SER A 12 -5.04 16.84 1.59
C SER A 12 -4.84 18.23 2.23
N GLU A 13 -5.87 19.07 2.28
CA GLU A 13 -5.86 20.36 2.96
C GLU A 13 -5.76 20.27 4.49
N ARG A 14 -6.42 19.29 5.12
CA ARG A 14 -6.30 19.07 6.57
C ARG A 14 -4.91 18.60 6.98
N TRP A 15 -4.23 17.93 6.09
CA TRP A 15 -2.88 17.48 6.32
C TRP A 15 -1.87 18.59 6.03
N ARG A 16 -2.05 19.38 4.95
CA ARG A 16 -1.26 20.59 4.71
C ARG A 16 -1.30 21.55 5.90
N SER A 17 -2.46 21.73 6.53
CA SER A 17 -2.57 22.55 7.74
C SER A 17 -1.90 21.95 8.99
N ARG A 18 -1.69 20.62 9.05
CA ARG A 18 -0.94 19.96 10.13
C ARG A 18 0.57 19.88 9.87
N THR A 19 1.00 19.86 8.61
CA THR A 19 2.44 19.95 8.25
C THR A 19 2.99 21.35 8.42
N ASP A 20 2.17 22.39 8.29
CA ASP A 20 2.53 23.75 8.65
C ASP A 20 2.74 23.93 10.18
N VAL A 21 2.26 22.99 10.96
CA VAL A 21 2.53 22.90 12.39
C VAL A 21 3.81 22.10 12.60
N ASN A 22 4.96 22.72 12.31
CA ASN A 22 6.30 22.32 12.71
C ASN A 22 7.06 21.31 11.87
N GLY A 23 7.70 21.76 10.80
CA GLY A 23 9.07 21.28 10.52
C GLY A 23 9.34 19.80 10.29
N ASP A 24 8.33 18.95 10.17
CA ASP A 24 8.50 17.50 10.14
C ASP A 24 8.71 16.94 8.70
N VAL A 25 8.73 17.81 7.70
CA VAL A 25 9.07 17.49 6.29
C VAL A 25 10.59 17.62 6.04
N ALA A 26 11.37 18.06 7.02
CA ALA A 26 12.82 18.10 6.88
C ALA A 26 13.37 16.67 6.72
N VAL A 27 14.09 16.44 5.64
CA VAL A 27 14.73 15.14 5.36
C VAL A 27 15.80 14.83 6.43
N ARG A 28 15.71 13.66 7.04
CA ARG A 28 16.61 13.19 8.10
C ARG A 28 17.48 12.04 7.58
N ARG A 29 18.63 12.33 7.03
CA ARG A 29 19.52 11.31 6.46
C ARG A 29 20.18 10.45 7.56
N PRO A 30 20.40 9.15 7.30
CA PRO A 30 21.15 8.29 8.20
C PRO A 30 22.59 8.81 8.35
N ASN A 31 23.17 8.65 9.55
CA ASN A 31 24.57 9.02 9.82
C ASN A 31 25.55 8.09 9.09
N ALA A 32 26.86 8.42 9.11
CA ALA A 32 27.90 7.69 8.38
C ALA A 32 27.99 6.20 8.78
N LEU A 33 27.80 5.87 10.07
CA LEU A 33 27.84 4.47 10.55
C LEU A 33 26.64 3.70 10.05
N GLN A 34 25.45 4.31 10.10
CA GLN A 34 24.23 3.72 9.54
C GLN A 34 24.40 3.48 8.03
N GLN A 35 24.88 4.47 7.28
CA GLN A 35 25.10 4.36 5.83
C GLN A 35 26.07 3.23 5.50
N GLY A 36 27.19 3.12 6.23
CA GLY A 36 28.17 2.06 6.05
C GLY A 36 27.57 0.66 6.27
N LEU A 37 26.80 0.50 7.35
CA LEU A 37 26.14 -0.78 7.65
C LEU A 37 25.05 -1.12 6.63
N ILE A 38 24.24 -0.15 6.19
CA ILE A 38 23.21 -0.34 5.15
C ILE A 38 23.88 -0.76 3.84
N ALA A 39 24.95 -0.08 3.42
CA ALA A 39 25.68 -0.41 2.18
C ALA A 39 26.26 -1.82 2.23
N LEU A 40 26.90 -2.20 3.33
CA LEU A 40 27.42 -3.54 3.56
C LEU A 40 26.29 -4.59 3.48
N ALA A 41 25.19 -4.34 4.17
CA ALA A 41 24.06 -5.27 4.21
C ALA A 41 23.42 -5.48 2.83
N ARG A 42 23.23 -4.38 2.07
CA ARG A 42 22.67 -4.41 0.71
C ARG A 42 23.53 -5.24 -0.26
N GLY A 43 24.85 -5.22 -0.10
CA GLY A 43 25.81 -5.97 -0.91
C GLY A 43 26.01 -7.45 -0.51
N THR A 44 25.41 -7.90 0.59
CA THR A 44 25.69 -9.23 1.16
C THR A 44 24.41 -10.04 1.45
N MET A 45 24.57 -11.26 1.96
CA MET A 45 23.45 -12.10 2.40
C MET A 45 22.70 -11.53 3.62
N LEU A 46 23.24 -10.53 4.30
CA LEU A 46 22.62 -9.88 5.46
C LEU A 46 21.29 -9.19 5.13
N ARG A 47 21.03 -8.89 3.86
CA ARG A 47 19.74 -8.35 3.37
C ARG A 47 18.59 -9.35 3.38
N ARG A 48 18.83 -10.64 3.65
CA ARG A 48 17.86 -11.73 3.50
C ARG A 48 17.58 -12.46 4.81
N GLY A 49 16.41 -13.12 4.87
CA GLY A 49 16.03 -14.03 5.93
C GLY A 49 16.07 -13.41 7.33
N VAL A 50 16.47 -14.22 8.30
CA VAL A 50 16.51 -13.86 9.74
C VAL A 50 17.47 -12.72 10.08
N PHE A 51 18.50 -12.52 9.25
CA PHE A 51 19.49 -11.45 9.48
C PHE A 51 18.89 -10.05 9.28
N ARG A 52 17.90 -9.93 8.40
CA ARG A 52 17.28 -8.64 8.04
C ARG A 52 16.76 -7.87 9.27
N ALA A 53 16.03 -8.52 10.16
CA ALA A 53 15.50 -7.89 11.36
C ALA A 53 16.61 -7.46 12.32
N THR A 54 17.63 -8.30 12.52
CA THR A 54 18.76 -8.00 13.41
C THR A 54 19.58 -6.83 12.88
N VAL A 55 19.90 -6.83 11.58
CA VAL A 55 20.68 -5.74 10.95
C VAL A 55 19.88 -4.43 10.99
N SER A 56 18.57 -4.47 10.69
CA SER A 56 17.72 -3.27 10.78
C SER A 56 17.73 -2.69 12.19
N ARG A 57 17.56 -3.50 13.22
CA ARG A 57 17.65 -3.05 14.62
C ARG A 57 19.02 -2.40 14.94
N LEU A 58 20.11 -3.00 14.47
CA LEU A 58 21.44 -2.44 14.67
C LEU A 58 21.61 -1.09 13.96
N VAL A 59 21.08 -0.94 12.73
CA VAL A 59 21.06 0.34 12.02
C VAL A 59 20.33 1.41 12.85
N PHE A 60 19.16 1.10 13.40
CA PHE A 60 18.43 2.05 14.25
C PHE A 60 19.16 2.37 15.53
N MET A 61 19.75 1.39 16.20
CA MET A 61 20.58 1.60 17.41
C MET A 61 21.75 2.57 17.14
N LEU A 62 22.44 2.44 16.01
CA LEU A 62 23.53 3.34 15.61
C LEU A 62 23.07 4.79 15.37
N GLY A 63 21.79 5.01 15.12
CA GLY A 63 21.15 6.32 15.00
C GLY A 63 20.46 6.80 16.28
N GLY A 64 20.66 6.12 17.42
CA GLY A 64 19.98 6.43 18.69
C GLY A 64 18.49 6.13 18.65
N ASN A 65 18.04 5.16 17.86
CA ASN A 65 16.65 4.75 17.63
C ASN A 65 15.74 5.90 17.14
N ARG A 66 16.31 6.86 16.44
CA ARG A 66 15.55 7.97 15.85
C ARG A 66 15.10 7.62 14.44
N PRO A 67 13.91 8.07 14.01
CA PRO A 67 13.48 7.96 12.62
C PRO A 67 14.46 8.63 11.66
N PHE A 68 14.65 8.01 10.50
CA PHE A 68 15.48 8.57 9.42
C PHE A 68 14.90 8.20 8.05
N ASP A 69 15.34 8.91 7.01
CA ASP A 69 14.78 8.82 5.68
C ASP A 69 15.72 8.07 4.75
N VAL A 70 15.14 7.19 3.93
CA VAL A 70 15.84 6.44 2.89
C VAL A 70 15.14 6.60 1.55
N ASP A 71 15.94 6.60 0.48
CA ASP A 71 15.40 6.59 -0.87
C ASP A 71 15.25 5.15 -1.35
N PHE A 72 14.07 4.84 -1.91
CA PHE A 72 13.75 3.57 -2.51
C PHE A 72 12.87 3.78 -3.74
N ARG A 73 13.28 3.26 -4.92
CA ARG A 73 12.55 3.39 -6.20
C ARG A 73 12.11 4.83 -6.53
N GLY A 74 13.00 5.79 -6.28
CA GLY A 74 12.77 7.20 -6.58
C GLY A 74 11.90 7.97 -5.60
N VAL A 75 11.45 7.36 -4.50
CA VAL A 75 10.67 8.00 -3.44
C VAL A 75 11.38 7.93 -2.10
N THR A 76 11.08 8.87 -1.22
CA THR A 76 11.68 8.98 0.11
C THR A 76 10.74 8.45 1.17
N TYR A 77 11.21 7.50 1.98
CA TYR A 77 10.46 6.91 3.08
C TYR A 77 11.09 7.26 4.41
N ARG A 78 10.28 7.74 5.36
CA ARG A 78 10.67 7.83 6.77
C ARG A 78 10.47 6.50 7.46
N LEU A 79 11.57 5.91 7.91
CA LEU A 79 11.58 4.66 8.66
C LEU A 79 11.60 4.97 10.16
N GLU A 80 10.72 4.32 10.91
CA GLU A 80 10.51 4.56 12.35
C GLU A 80 11.11 3.47 13.24
N GLY A 81 11.52 2.34 12.66
CA GLY A 81 12.25 1.28 13.36
C GLY A 81 11.40 0.37 14.23
N GLY A 82 10.09 0.35 14.02
CA GLY A 82 9.18 -0.59 14.66
C GLY A 82 9.34 -2.02 14.16
N ARG A 83 8.31 -2.85 14.35
CA ARG A 83 8.26 -4.23 13.83
C ARG A 83 7.65 -4.33 12.44
N ASN A 84 7.77 -3.30 11.62
CA ASN A 84 7.25 -3.27 10.27
C ASN A 84 8.22 -3.98 9.30
N LEU A 85 7.81 -5.12 8.74
CA LEU A 85 8.64 -5.90 7.80
C LEU A 85 8.88 -5.18 6.48
N ILE A 86 7.99 -4.27 6.07
CA ILE A 86 8.15 -3.44 4.87
C ILE A 86 9.33 -2.49 5.05
N GLU A 87 9.47 -1.87 6.24
CA GLU A 87 10.62 -1.00 6.51
C GLU A 87 11.95 -1.75 6.39
N TYR A 88 12.01 -2.99 6.87
CA TYR A 88 13.22 -3.81 6.73
C TYR A 88 13.52 -4.13 5.27
N GLY A 89 12.46 -4.33 4.47
CA GLY A 89 12.58 -4.52 3.02
C GLY A 89 13.16 -3.30 2.35
N ILE A 90 12.54 -2.15 2.51
CA ILE A 90 12.96 -0.87 1.93
C ILE A 90 14.40 -0.51 2.36
N LEU A 91 14.73 -0.72 3.65
CA LEU A 91 16.05 -0.40 4.18
C LEU A 91 17.16 -1.23 3.56
N LEU A 92 16.99 -2.55 3.47
CA LEU A 92 18.09 -3.48 3.21
C LEU A 92 18.04 -4.16 1.83
N ASN A 93 16.89 -4.18 1.15
CA ASN A 93 16.76 -4.86 -0.13
C ASN A 93 16.34 -3.88 -1.24
N PRO A 94 17.27 -3.44 -2.11
CA PRO A 94 16.93 -2.56 -3.25
C PRO A 94 15.90 -3.16 -4.19
N ASP A 95 15.82 -4.50 -4.25
CA ASP A 95 14.91 -5.25 -5.13
C ASP A 95 13.64 -5.73 -4.38
N TYR A 96 13.30 -5.10 -3.23
CA TYR A 96 12.14 -5.52 -2.45
C TYR A 96 10.85 -5.31 -3.24
N ASN A 97 10.11 -6.39 -3.47
CA ASN A 97 8.90 -6.45 -4.30
C ASN A 97 9.07 -5.80 -5.69
N ALA A 98 10.30 -5.85 -6.24
CA ALA A 98 10.61 -5.19 -7.50
C ALA A 98 9.74 -5.71 -8.66
N GLU A 99 9.59 -7.03 -8.77
CA GLU A 99 8.83 -7.69 -9.85
C GLU A 99 7.36 -7.27 -9.84
N ASP A 100 6.75 -7.20 -8.65
CA ASP A 100 5.36 -6.76 -8.48
C ASP A 100 5.18 -5.29 -8.90
N ILE A 101 6.06 -4.40 -8.39
CA ILE A 101 6.01 -2.97 -8.67
C ILE A 101 6.26 -2.72 -10.17
N ASP A 102 7.24 -3.39 -10.77
CA ASP A 102 7.55 -3.26 -12.20
C ASP A 102 6.41 -3.80 -13.07
N PHE A 103 5.78 -4.90 -12.66
CA PHE A 103 4.60 -5.42 -13.34
C PHE A 103 3.46 -4.39 -13.36
N LEU A 104 3.14 -3.77 -12.23
CA LEU A 104 2.12 -2.73 -12.17
C LEU A 104 2.54 -1.47 -12.95
N THR A 105 3.77 -1.00 -12.78
CA THR A 105 4.31 0.19 -13.45
C THR A 105 4.16 0.11 -14.96
N THR A 106 4.43 -1.05 -15.56
CA THR A 106 4.26 -1.26 -17.02
C THR A 106 2.79 -1.27 -17.47
N GLY A 107 1.83 -1.24 -16.55
CA GLY A 107 0.39 -1.07 -16.82
C GLY A 107 -0.11 0.36 -16.63
N VAL A 108 0.72 1.24 -16.08
CA VAL A 108 0.40 2.65 -15.82
C VAL A 108 0.91 3.52 -16.96
N SER A 109 0.02 4.30 -17.57
CA SER A 109 0.39 5.35 -18.52
C SER A 109 0.52 6.70 -17.82
N ASP A 110 1.11 7.70 -18.48
CA ASP A 110 1.06 9.09 -18.02
C ASP A 110 -0.41 9.49 -17.75
N GLY A 111 -0.67 10.09 -16.60
CA GLY A 111 -2.03 10.40 -16.15
C GLY A 111 -2.82 9.17 -15.70
N GLY A 112 -2.20 8.00 -15.51
CA GLY A 112 -2.87 6.76 -15.11
C GLY A 112 -3.44 6.79 -13.69
N VAL A 113 -4.41 5.89 -13.44
CA VAL A 113 -5.08 5.77 -12.13
C VAL A 113 -4.73 4.45 -11.48
N ILE A 114 -4.18 4.55 -10.29
CA ILE A 114 -3.71 3.43 -9.46
C ILE A 114 -4.64 3.28 -8.26
N VAL A 115 -4.99 2.03 -7.93
CA VAL A 115 -5.66 1.67 -6.68
C VAL A 115 -4.78 0.71 -5.90
N ASP A 116 -4.45 1.05 -4.66
CA ASP A 116 -3.62 0.24 -3.75
C ASP A 116 -4.39 0.00 -2.45
N ILE A 117 -4.85 -1.24 -2.24
CA ILE A 117 -5.66 -1.65 -1.09
C ILE A 117 -4.78 -2.46 -0.14
N GLY A 118 -4.73 -2.05 1.13
CA GLY A 118 -3.70 -2.46 2.09
C GLY A 118 -2.39 -1.74 1.80
N SER A 119 -2.48 -0.42 1.61
CA SER A 119 -1.36 0.40 1.11
C SER A 119 -0.21 0.57 2.10
N ASN A 120 -0.45 0.28 3.39
CA ASN A 120 0.54 0.41 4.47
C ASN A 120 1.25 1.78 4.42
N ILE A 121 2.58 1.82 4.46
CA ILE A 121 3.38 3.04 4.37
C ILE A 121 3.64 3.51 2.92
N GLY A 122 2.99 2.91 1.92
CA GLY A 122 3.04 3.31 0.52
C GLY A 122 4.09 2.60 -0.33
N LEU A 123 4.44 1.34 0.00
CA LEU A 123 5.44 0.58 -0.76
C LEU A 123 5.14 0.48 -2.26
N TYR A 124 3.87 0.27 -2.62
CA TYR A 124 3.40 0.25 -4.00
C TYR A 124 2.86 1.61 -4.44
N SER A 125 2.03 2.24 -3.60
CA SER A 125 1.38 3.51 -3.91
C SER A 125 2.34 4.58 -4.41
N LEU A 126 3.45 4.81 -3.70
CA LEU A 126 4.31 5.97 -3.97
C LEU A 126 5.16 5.81 -5.25
N PRO A 127 5.83 4.66 -5.51
CA PRO A 127 6.52 4.45 -6.78
C PRO A 127 5.57 4.48 -7.99
N LEU A 128 4.35 3.93 -7.84
CA LEU A 128 3.35 3.94 -8.89
C LEU A 128 2.78 5.34 -9.15
N ALA A 129 2.51 6.13 -8.08
CA ALA A 129 2.09 7.52 -8.19
C ALA A 129 3.14 8.38 -8.93
N ARG A 130 4.43 8.14 -8.64
CA ARG A 130 5.53 8.78 -9.35
C ARG A 130 5.57 8.39 -10.83
N ALA A 131 5.35 7.11 -11.13
CA ALA A 131 5.33 6.61 -12.51
C ALA A 131 4.17 7.16 -13.33
N ALA A 132 3.01 7.40 -12.70
CA ALA A 132 1.84 7.99 -13.33
C ALA A 132 2.00 9.48 -13.67
N GLY A 133 3.03 10.14 -13.12
CA GLY A 133 3.25 11.57 -13.31
C GLY A 133 2.26 12.48 -12.57
N PRO A 134 2.41 13.81 -12.68
CA PRO A 134 1.62 14.76 -11.92
C PRO A 134 0.12 14.75 -12.26
N ASP A 135 -0.24 14.36 -13.47
CA ASP A 135 -1.63 14.27 -13.94
C ASP A 135 -2.27 12.91 -13.59
N GLY A 136 -1.49 11.96 -13.10
CA GLY A 136 -1.98 10.67 -12.60
C GLY A 136 -2.62 10.76 -11.23
N ARG A 137 -3.28 9.68 -10.79
CA ARG A 137 -3.89 9.58 -9.45
C ARG A 137 -3.57 8.24 -8.81
N CYS A 138 -3.21 8.27 -7.55
CA CYS A 138 -3.09 7.06 -6.73
C CYS A 138 -4.11 7.12 -5.60
N ILE A 139 -4.99 6.14 -5.53
CA ILE A 139 -5.94 5.94 -4.44
C ILE A 139 -5.36 4.85 -3.54
N ALA A 140 -4.85 5.26 -2.39
CA ALA A 140 -4.23 4.40 -1.39
C ALA A 140 -5.20 4.18 -0.23
N ILE A 141 -5.59 2.94 0.01
CA ILE A 141 -6.60 2.58 1.01
C ILE A 141 -5.95 1.67 2.05
N ASP A 142 -6.10 2.01 3.32
CA ASP A 142 -5.63 1.18 4.43
C ASP A 142 -6.55 1.33 5.65
N ALA A 143 -6.84 0.23 6.33
CA ALA A 143 -7.68 0.24 7.51
C ALA A 143 -6.96 0.80 8.75
N ASN A 144 -5.62 0.82 8.76
CA ASN A 144 -4.82 1.27 9.89
C ASN A 144 -4.51 2.78 9.80
N PRO A 145 -5.12 3.62 10.66
CA PRO A 145 -4.90 5.06 10.62
C PRO A 145 -3.44 5.48 10.82
N LEU A 146 -2.65 4.69 11.56
CA LEU A 146 -1.23 4.96 11.73
C LEU A 146 -0.47 4.77 10.41
N MET A 147 -0.82 3.75 9.64
CA MET A 147 -0.18 3.50 8.35
C MET A 147 -0.56 4.58 7.34
N THR A 148 -1.83 4.97 7.29
CA THR A 148 -2.28 6.07 6.40
C THR A 148 -1.58 7.40 6.73
N GLU A 149 -1.39 7.73 8.00
CA GLU A 149 -0.64 8.93 8.42
C GLU A 149 0.83 8.85 7.96
N ARG A 150 1.46 7.70 8.10
CA ARG A 150 2.84 7.47 7.65
C ARG A 150 2.97 7.53 6.13
N LEU A 151 1.99 6.98 5.39
CA LEU A 151 1.94 7.07 3.94
C LEU A 151 1.84 8.52 3.47
N MET A 152 0.91 9.31 4.05
CA MET A 152 0.79 10.74 3.74
C MET A 152 2.10 11.50 3.96
N ARG A 153 2.80 11.22 5.07
CA ARG A 153 4.13 11.80 5.35
C ARG A 153 5.15 11.42 4.28
N ASN A 154 5.19 10.15 3.87
CA ASN A 154 6.10 9.66 2.85
C ASN A 154 5.79 10.27 1.46
N ALA A 155 4.52 10.45 1.13
CA ALA A 155 4.09 11.15 -0.09
C ALA A 155 4.61 12.60 -0.09
N ALA A 156 4.45 13.33 1.02
CA ALA A 156 4.94 14.69 1.14
C ALA A 156 6.48 14.80 1.09
N LEU A 157 7.21 13.90 1.77
CA LEU A 157 8.67 13.81 1.69
C LEU A 157 9.16 13.55 0.26
N SER A 158 8.32 12.90 -0.55
CA SER A 158 8.61 12.56 -1.95
C SER A 158 8.12 13.62 -2.95
N GLY A 159 7.43 14.67 -2.48
CA GLY A 159 6.82 15.69 -3.36
C GLY A 159 5.74 15.13 -4.27
N LEU A 160 4.94 14.18 -3.76
CA LEU A 160 3.84 13.55 -4.49
C LEU A 160 2.50 14.13 -4.02
N ASP A 161 1.89 14.99 -4.84
CA ASP A 161 0.59 15.62 -4.58
C ASP A 161 -0.58 14.84 -5.18
N ASN A 162 -0.29 13.79 -5.96
CA ASN A 162 -1.26 12.99 -6.69
C ASN A 162 -1.70 11.70 -5.96
N VAL A 163 -1.48 11.64 -4.64
CA VAL A 163 -1.87 10.51 -3.79
C VAL A 163 -3.05 10.91 -2.90
N THR A 164 -4.17 10.21 -3.06
CA THR A 164 -5.35 10.31 -2.18
C THR A 164 -5.31 9.14 -1.20
N VAL A 165 -5.27 9.43 0.10
CA VAL A 165 -5.21 8.40 1.14
C VAL A 165 -6.56 8.27 1.83
N ILE A 166 -7.07 7.05 1.92
CA ILE A 166 -8.37 6.72 2.51
C ILE A 166 -8.17 5.76 3.69
N ALA A 167 -8.59 6.18 4.88
CA ALA A 167 -8.56 5.34 6.08
C ALA A 167 -9.88 4.53 6.14
N SER A 168 -9.88 3.32 5.58
CA SER A 168 -11.03 2.40 5.57
C SER A 168 -10.58 0.96 5.35
N ALA A 169 -11.30 0.02 5.93
CA ALA A 169 -11.27 -1.36 5.49
C ALA A 169 -12.13 -1.52 4.22
N VAL A 170 -11.76 -2.50 3.37
CA VAL A 170 -12.53 -2.84 2.17
C VAL A 170 -13.17 -4.21 2.35
N SER A 171 -14.48 -4.30 2.10
CA SER A 171 -15.26 -5.54 2.20
C SER A 171 -16.41 -5.56 1.18
N ASP A 172 -17.31 -6.54 1.29
CA ASP A 172 -18.50 -6.70 0.46
C ASP A 172 -19.68 -5.79 0.85
N ARG A 173 -19.58 -5.08 1.98
CA ARG A 173 -20.63 -4.21 2.52
C ARG A 173 -20.08 -3.06 3.32
N ASP A 174 -20.92 -2.06 3.54
CA ASP A 174 -20.60 -0.97 4.47
C ASP A 174 -20.85 -1.39 5.92
N GLY A 175 -20.05 -0.86 6.84
CA GLY A 175 -20.14 -1.18 8.26
C GLY A 175 -19.05 -0.51 9.10
N SER A 176 -18.82 -1.08 10.27
CA SER A 176 -17.72 -0.71 11.16
C SER A 176 -17.05 -1.95 11.73
N GLY A 177 -15.83 -1.81 12.22
CA GLY A 177 -15.09 -2.91 12.78
C GLY A 177 -13.94 -2.47 13.68
N GLN A 178 -13.25 -3.44 14.24
CA GLN A 178 -12.06 -3.22 15.07
C GLN A 178 -10.81 -3.82 14.40
N LEU A 179 -9.68 -3.15 14.58
CA LEU A 179 -8.40 -3.70 14.18
C LEU A 179 -7.93 -4.73 15.21
N THR A 180 -7.55 -5.89 14.72
CA THR A 180 -6.87 -6.93 15.52
C THR A 180 -5.43 -7.04 15.05
N VAL A 181 -4.49 -6.83 15.98
CA VAL A 181 -3.05 -6.91 15.68
C VAL A 181 -2.62 -8.37 15.69
N ARG A 182 -2.05 -8.86 14.59
CA ARG A 182 -1.38 -10.17 14.58
C ARG A 182 -0.09 -10.10 15.41
N LYS A 183 0.15 -11.13 16.23
CA LYS A 183 1.37 -11.23 17.06
C LYS A 183 2.61 -11.15 16.16
N ASN A 184 3.49 -10.18 16.45
CA ASN A 184 4.85 -9.96 15.91
C ASN A 184 5.01 -9.00 14.72
N ASP A 185 3.97 -8.39 14.18
CA ASP A 185 4.11 -7.28 13.23
C ASP A 185 3.06 -6.21 13.53
N ASP A 186 3.48 -5.00 13.83
CA ASP A 186 2.59 -3.88 14.17
C ASP A 186 1.86 -3.32 12.92
N ALA A 187 2.28 -3.76 11.74
CA ALA A 187 1.72 -3.36 10.45
C ALA A 187 0.71 -4.37 9.88
N ILE A 188 0.74 -5.63 10.36
CA ILE A 188 -0.21 -6.67 9.95
C ILE A 188 -1.41 -6.62 10.86
N VAL A 189 -2.51 -6.14 10.33
CA VAL A 189 -3.75 -5.92 11.07
C VAL A 189 -4.89 -6.55 10.30
N ALA A 190 -5.62 -7.46 10.94
CA ALA A 190 -6.89 -7.93 10.41
C ALA A 190 -8.04 -7.08 10.98
N VAL A 191 -9.09 -6.93 10.19
CA VAL A 191 -10.31 -6.24 10.61
C VAL A 191 -11.32 -7.25 11.11
N ASP A 192 -11.77 -7.08 12.35
CA ASP A 192 -12.90 -7.84 12.90
C ASP A 192 -14.20 -7.09 12.57
N GLU A 193 -14.90 -7.56 11.56
CA GLU A 193 -16.19 -7.01 11.09
C GLU A 193 -17.37 -7.38 12.03
N SER A 194 -17.19 -8.28 12.97
CA SER A 194 -18.22 -8.72 13.91
C SER A 194 -18.36 -7.80 15.13
N ALA A 195 -17.38 -6.92 15.33
CA ALA A 195 -17.30 -6.03 16.47
C ALA A 195 -17.52 -4.57 16.02
N ASP A 196 -18.41 -3.86 16.71
CA ASP A 196 -18.51 -2.41 16.56
C ASP A 196 -17.18 -1.74 16.93
N GLY A 197 -16.67 -0.87 16.06
CA GLY A 197 -15.37 -0.24 16.27
C GLY A 197 -15.16 1.04 15.47
N PRO A 198 -14.01 1.68 15.64
CA PRO A 198 -13.72 2.97 15.02
C PRO A 198 -13.34 2.87 13.54
N ILE A 199 -13.18 1.65 13.01
CA ILE A 199 -12.72 1.46 11.62
C ILE A 199 -13.94 1.39 10.70
N ALA A 200 -14.00 2.32 9.75
CA ALA A 200 -15.01 2.27 8.70
C ALA A 200 -14.74 1.09 7.77
N ILE A 201 -15.79 0.35 7.42
CA ILE A 201 -15.77 -0.73 6.43
C ILE A 201 -16.63 -0.26 5.26
N ARG A 202 -16.09 -0.33 4.04
CA ARG A 202 -16.77 0.14 2.82
C ARG A 202 -16.52 -0.81 1.67
N THR A 203 -17.42 -0.78 0.70
CA THR A 203 -17.16 -1.45 -0.58
C THR A 203 -16.14 -0.68 -1.40
N LEU A 204 -15.34 -1.38 -2.20
CA LEU A 204 -14.36 -0.72 -3.09
C LEU A 204 -15.07 0.24 -4.07
N ALA A 205 -16.21 -0.18 -4.63
CA ALA A 205 -16.99 0.63 -5.56
C ALA A 205 -17.41 1.97 -4.92
N ALA A 206 -17.91 1.95 -3.67
CA ALA A 206 -18.33 3.16 -2.96
C ALA A 206 -17.16 4.10 -2.69
N LEU A 207 -15.99 3.56 -2.29
CA LEU A 207 -14.79 4.38 -2.03
C LEU A 207 -14.27 5.04 -3.31
N LEU A 208 -14.29 4.34 -4.44
CA LEU A 208 -13.85 4.90 -5.72
C LEU A 208 -14.82 5.94 -6.27
N ASP A 209 -16.14 5.72 -6.10
CA ASP A 209 -17.17 6.70 -6.47
C ASP A 209 -17.04 7.98 -5.64
N GLU A 210 -16.92 7.87 -4.32
CA GLU A 210 -16.70 9.02 -3.43
C GLU A 210 -15.38 9.77 -3.73
N ALA A 211 -14.35 9.06 -4.17
CA ALA A 211 -13.10 9.66 -4.62
C ALA A 211 -13.20 10.27 -6.03
N GLY A 212 -14.33 10.14 -6.71
CA GLY A 212 -14.53 10.64 -8.07
C GLY A 212 -13.63 9.96 -9.09
N VAL A 213 -13.41 8.64 -8.95
CA VAL A 213 -12.61 7.83 -9.86
C VAL A 213 -13.48 7.32 -11.00
N ALA A 214 -13.13 7.68 -12.24
CA ALA A 214 -13.87 7.26 -13.43
C ALA A 214 -13.18 6.13 -14.23
N ARG A 215 -11.95 5.77 -13.87
CA ARG A 215 -11.21 4.65 -14.48
C ARG A 215 -10.19 4.08 -13.50
N VAL A 216 -9.78 2.83 -13.70
CA VAL A 216 -8.67 2.20 -12.96
C VAL A 216 -7.75 1.52 -13.96
N ASP A 217 -6.46 1.88 -13.97
CA ASP A 217 -5.48 1.24 -14.84
C ASP A 217 -4.84 0.01 -14.19
N VAL A 218 -4.44 0.13 -12.93
CA VAL A 218 -3.83 -0.97 -12.17
C VAL A 218 -4.35 -1.01 -10.73
N LEU A 219 -4.37 -2.22 -10.17
CA LEU A 219 -4.83 -2.45 -8.80
C LEU A 219 -3.88 -3.40 -8.07
N LYS A 220 -3.53 -3.03 -6.83
CA LYS A 220 -2.90 -3.94 -5.86
C LYS A 220 -3.86 -4.17 -4.71
N ILE A 221 -3.94 -5.40 -4.22
CA ILE A 221 -4.72 -5.76 -3.04
C ILE A 221 -3.97 -6.73 -2.14
N ASP A 222 -3.98 -6.44 -0.83
CA ASP A 222 -3.34 -7.20 0.22
C ASP A 222 -3.98 -6.77 1.55
N ILE A 223 -5.02 -7.48 1.94
CA ILE A 223 -5.89 -7.16 3.08
C ILE A 223 -6.11 -8.34 4.02
N GLU A 224 -5.10 -9.21 4.05
CA GLU A 224 -4.94 -10.22 5.08
C GLU A 224 -6.15 -11.18 5.19
N GLY A 225 -6.64 -11.68 4.05
CA GLY A 225 -7.66 -12.71 3.96
C GLY A 225 -9.08 -12.22 3.70
N HIS A 226 -9.26 -10.92 3.36
CA HIS A 226 -10.55 -10.34 2.98
C HIS A 226 -10.69 -10.13 1.46
N GLU A 227 -9.74 -10.60 0.66
CA GLU A 227 -9.67 -10.42 -0.80
C GLU A 227 -10.92 -10.94 -1.49
N ASP A 228 -11.40 -12.14 -1.11
CA ASP A 228 -12.63 -12.76 -1.66
C ASP A 228 -13.91 -11.98 -1.36
N LYS A 229 -13.92 -11.16 -0.30
CA LYS A 229 -15.05 -10.29 0.01
C LYS A 229 -14.96 -8.96 -0.76
N ALA A 230 -13.77 -8.44 -0.95
CA ALA A 230 -13.56 -7.10 -1.49
C ALA A 230 -13.56 -7.06 -3.02
N LEU A 231 -12.80 -7.93 -3.67
CA LEU A 231 -12.49 -7.82 -5.10
C LEU A 231 -13.57 -8.41 -6.03
N PRO A 232 -14.10 -9.63 -5.80
CA PRO A 232 -15.13 -10.22 -6.68
C PRO A 232 -16.37 -9.34 -6.85
N PRO A 233 -17.01 -8.80 -5.78
CA PRO A 233 -18.17 -7.93 -5.94
C PRO A 233 -17.87 -6.65 -6.73
N TYR A 234 -16.67 -6.11 -6.57
CA TYR A 234 -16.22 -4.95 -7.34
C TYR A 234 -16.11 -5.29 -8.83
N LEU A 235 -15.42 -6.38 -9.18
CA LEU A 235 -15.22 -6.78 -10.58
C LEU A 235 -16.56 -7.13 -11.26
N ASP A 236 -17.49 -7.77 -10.54
CA ASP A 236 -18.79 -8.16 -11.08
C ASP A 236 -19.70 -6.94 -11.37
N ALA A 237 -19.50 -5.83 -10.67
CA ALA A 237 -20.28 -4.59 -10.83
C ALA A 237 -19.56 -3.49 -11.66
N ALA A 238 -18.26 -3.62 -11.90
CA ALA A 238 -17.44 -2.58 -12.50
C ALA A 238 -17.77 -2.37 -13.98
N LEU A 239 -17.83 -1.09 -14.38
CA LEU A 239 -17.85 -0.72 -15.79
C LEU A 239 -16.50 -1.06 -16.46
N PRO A 240 -16.44 -1.20 -17.79
CA PRO A 240 -15.22 -1.58 -18.50
C PRO A 240 -14.02 -0.70 -18.17
N GLU A 241 -14.22 0.60 -17.98
CA GLU A 241 -13.18 1.59 -17.66
C GLU A 241 -12.66 1.44 -16.23
N MET A 242 -13.48 0.87 -15.34
CA MET A 242 -13.14 0.63 -13.93
C MET A 242 -12.44 -0.72 -13.73
N MET A 243 -12.34 -1.53 -14.78
CA MET A 243 -11.66 -2.82 -14.77
C MET A 243 -10.15 -2.64 -14.91
N PRO A 244 -9.31 -2.92 -13.89
CA PRO A 244 -7.86 -2.77 -13.98
C PRO A 244 -7.27 -3.64 -15.10
N ARG A 245 -6.29 -3.11 -15.83
CA ARG A 245 -5.54 -3.90 -16.83
C ARG A 245 -4.62 -4.92 -16.17
N ARG A 246 -4.14 -4.60 -14.97
CA ARG A 246 -3.26 -5.46 -14.18
C ARG A 246 -3.65 -5.44 -12.72
N ILE A 247 -3.58 -6.60 -12.11
CA ILE A 247 -3.86 -6.80 -10.69
C ILE A 247 -2.69 -7.54 -10.07
N VAL A 248 -2.21 -7.04 -8.92
CA VAL A 248 -1.32 -7.76 -8.02
C VAL A 248 -2.11 -8.07 -6.76
N ILE A 249 -2.22 -9.34 -6.43
CA ILE A 249 -2.97 -9.81 -5.26
C ILE A 249 -2.08 -10.69 -4.40
N GLU A 250 -2.07 -10.45 -3.09
CA GLU A 250 -1.45 -11.39 -2.16
C GLU A 250 -2.15 -12.74 -2.25
N HIS A 251 -1.40 -13.82 -2.20
CA HIS A 251 -1.97 -15.17 -2.18
C HIS A 251 -1.94 -15.76 -0.76
N PRO A 252 -2.99 -16.50 -0.35
CA PRO A 252 -3.13 -17.00 1.02
C PRO A 252 -2.05 -18.02 1.40
N GLU A 253 -1.58 -18.76 0.40
CA GLU A 253 -0.52 -19.78 0.53
C GLU A 253 0.31 -19.82 -0.78
N PRO A 254 1.57 -20.29 -0.72
CA PRO A 254 2.39 -20.41 -1.93
C PRO A 254 1.67 -21.23 -3.02
N ASN A 255 1.53 -20.64 -4.20
CA ASN A 255 0.85 -21.23 -5.37
C ASN A 255 -0.68 -21.46 -5.25
N ALA A 256 -1.33 -20.91 -4.25
CA ALA A 256 -2.78 -20.87 -4.14
C ALA A 256 -3.29 -19.44 -4.40
N ASP A 257 -4.50 -19.33 -4.90
CA ASP A 257 -5.22 -18.06 -5.00
C ASP A 257 -6.47 -18.13 -4.13
N TYR A 258 -7.02 -17.00 -3.74
CA TYR A 258 -8.32 -16.92 -3.11
C TYR A 258 -9.37 -17.45 -4.08
N PRO A 259 -10.22 -18.44 -3.70
CA PRO A 259 -11.13 -19.11 -4.63
C PRO A 259 -12.10 -18.16 -5.32
N GLY A 260 -12.72 -17.24 -4.57
CA GLY A 260 -13.65 -16.25 -5.12
C GLY A 260 -12.99 -15.30 -6.11
N CYS A 261 -11.78 -14.84 -5.79
CA CYS A 261 -10.98 -14.00 -6.69
C CYS A 261 -10.60 -14.78 -7.96
N ALA A 262 -10.17 -16.04 -7.85
CA ALA A 262 -9.80 -16.86 -8.99
C ALA A 262 -11.00 -17.06 -9.95
N GLU A 263 -12.21 -17.32 -9.42
CA GLU A 263 -13.44 -17.42 -10.20
C GLU A 263 -13.79 -16.09 -10.88
N ALA A 264 -13.71 -14.96 -10.16
CA ALA A 264 -13.94 -13.63 -10.72
C ALA A 264 -12.94 -13.32 -11.83
N PHE A 265 -11.67 -13.62 -11.64
CA PHE A 265 -10.64 -13.42 -12.66
C PHE A 265 -10.95 -14.21 -13.94
N ALA A 266 -11.36 -15.47 -13.82
CA ALA A 266 -11.75 -16.27 -14.97
C ALA A 266 -12.97 -15.67 -15.71
N ARG A 267 -14.01 -15.21 -14.99
CA ARG A 267 -15.20 -14.56 -15.58
C ARG A 267 -14.85 -13.28 -16.33
N HIS A 268 -13.92 -12.48 -15.79
CA HIS A 268 -13.57 -11.16 -16.32
C HIS A 268 -12.32 -11.16 -17.18
N ARG A 269 -11.89 -12.32 -17.69
CA ARG A 269 -10.77 -12.52 -18.63
C ARG A 269 -9.40 -12.08 -18.10
N TYR A 270 -9.18 -12.21 -16.79
CA TYR A 270 -7.84 -12.07 -16.24
C TYR A 270 -7.10 -13.39 -16.36
N ARG A 271 -5.84 -13.31 -16.81
CA ARG A 271 -4.94 -14.46 -16.89
C ARG A 271 -3.77 -14.26 -15.92
N LEU A 272 -3.37 -15.34 -15.26
CA LEU A 272 -2.19 -15.36 -14.44
C LEU A 272 -0.96 -15.13 -15.34
N ALA A 273 -0.25 -14.01 -15.11
CA ALA A 273 0.96 -13.63 -15.83
C ALA A 273 2.23 -14.15 -15.13
N GLY A 274 2.16 -14.33 -13.81
CA GLY A 274 3.28 -14.83 -12.99
C GLY A 274 2.92 -14.88 -11.51
N ARG A 275 3.85 -15.41 -10.74
CA ARG A 275 3.79 -15.42 -9.28
C ARG A 275 5.13 -14.98 -8.72
N THR A 276 5.09 -14.16 -7.69
CA THR A 276 6.24 -13.82 -6.87
C THR A 276 6.19 -14.59 -5.56
N ARG A 277 7.03 -14.23 -4.60
CA ARG A 277 7.07 -14.93 -3.31
C ARG A 277 5.73 -14.89 -2.58
N ASN A 278 5.04 -13.74 -2.62
CA ASN A 278 3.83 -13.51 -1.83
C ASN A 278 2.62 -13.15 -2.70
N ASN A 279 2.82 -12.85 -3.99
CA ASN A 279 1.77 -12.30 -4.84
C ASN A 279 1.56 -13.09 -6.12
N SER A 280 0.31 -13.10 -6.59
CA SER A 280 -0.08 -13.50 -7.93
C SER A 280 -0.28 -12.27 -8.80
N LEU A 281 0.23 -12.32 -10.03
CA LEU A 281 0.21 -11.24 -11.00
C LEU A 281 -0.80 -11.58 -12.08
N TYR A 282 -1.84 -10.78 -12.22
CA TYR A 282 -2.90 -10.99 -13.20
C TYR A 282 -2.93 -9.89 -14.24
N ARG A 283 -3.14 -10.26 -15.50
CA ARG A 283 -3.34 -9.34 -16.62
C ARG A 283 -4.67 -9.66 -17.30
N ARG A 284 -5.46 -8.61 -17.59
CA ARG A 284 -6.69 -8.73 -18.35
C ARG A 284 -6.35 -8.89 -19.84
N ASP A 285 -7.01 -9.84 -20.51
CA ASP A 285 -6.97 -9.95 -21.96
C ASP A 285 -7.85 -8.84 -22.56
N ASP A 286 -7.38 -8.21 -23.64
CA ASP A 286 -8.05 -7.13 -24.36
C ASP A 286 -8.09 -5.76 -23.65
N ALA A 287 -7.08 -5.51 -22.89
CA ALA A 287 -6.84 -4.15 -22.42
C ALA A 287 -5.78 -3.46 -23.28
#